data_63cb3ad644571b55430f96e544615e4d
#
_entry.id   63cb3ad644571b55430f96e544615e4d
#
_cell.length_a   1.000
_cell.length_b   1.000
_cell.length_c   1.000
_cell.angle_alpha   90.00
_cell.angle_beta   90.00
_cell.angle_gamma   90.00
#
_symmetry.space_group_name_H-M   'P 1'
#
loop_
_entity.id
_entity.type
_entity.pdbx_description
1 polymer ?
#
loop_
_entity_poly.entity_id
_entity_poly.type
_entity_poly.pdbx_seq_one_letter_code
_entity_poly.pdbx_strand_id
1 'polypeptide(L)'
;IPYLVFSSVASADRQTGVPHFDSKFEVEQMLAATEIPHTIVGPAYFFDNLLGGADALAAGVMPIAMPADKPLQQLSRRDLGRLVATLFAAPDVHVGQRIDLASDQPTPEEMARIIGDVLGTTVTAESYDPERIESEDMRAMFTFLGDRGYEVDIPTLHRRFPDVGWQSFANWAAEALRR
;
A
#
# COMPACT_ATOMS: atom_id res chain seq x y z
N ILE A 1 13.94 0.20 25.21
CA ILE A 1 13.51 -0.61 24.06
C ILE A 1 14.76 -0.88 23.21
N PRO A 2 15.15 -2.15 22.98
CA PRO A 2 16.37 -2.46 22.24
C PRO A 2 16.30 -2.09 20.74
N TYR A 3 15.12 -2.21 20.13
CA TYR A 3 14.87 -1.85 18.73
C TYR A 3 13.38 -1.73 18.45
N LEU A 4 13.00 -0.80 17.58
CA LEU A 4 11.61 -0.53 17.19
C LEU A 4 11.48 -0.52 15.67
N VAL A 5 10.43 -1.14 15.13
CA VAL A 5 9.98 -0.94 13.76
C VAL A 5 8.65 -0.20 13.80
N PHE A 6 8.63 1.02 13.26
CA PHE A 6 7.42 1.84 13.17
C PHE A 6 6.77 1.71 11.79
N SER A 7 5.49 1.33 11.77
CA SER A 7 4.71 1.30 10.52
C SER A 7 4.06 2.65 10.29
N SER A 8 4.67 3.43 9.41
CA SER A 8 4.16 4.69 8.87
C SER A 8 3.30 4.45 7.62
N VAL A 9 3.46 5.27 6.60
CA VAL A 9 2.87 5.12 5.26
C VAL A 9 3.88 5.60 4.21
N ALA A 10 3.83 5.03 3.01
CA ALA A 10 4.69 5.46 1.91
C ALA A 10 4.45 6.94 1.58
N SER A 11 5.51 7.66 1.26
CA SER A 11 5.49 9.09 0.92
C SER A 11 5.03 10.04 2.05
N ALA A 12 4.90 9.61 3.30
CA ALA A 12 4.50 10.47 4.41
C ALA A 12 5.41 11.71 4.55
N ASP A 13 6.69 11.56 4.23
CA ASP A 13 7.72 12.60 4.26
C ASP A 13 7.65 13.62 3.09
N ARG A 14 6.64 13.49 2.21
CA ARG A 14 6.52 14.25 0.95
C ARG A 14 5.52 15.40 1.00
N GLN A 15 5.04 15.81 2.19
CA GLN A 15 4.03 16.87 2.34
C GLN A 15 2.81 16.59 1.45
N THR A 16 2.17 15.46 1.71
CA THR A 16 1.10 14.94 0.86
C THR A 16 -0.20 15.74 0.99
N GLY A 17 -0.42 16.40 2.12
CA GLY A 17 -1.67 17.05 2.48
C GLY A 17 -2.76 16.04 2.88
N VAL A 18 -2.40 14.78 3.06
CA VAL A 18 -3.32 13.74 3.55
C VAL A 18 -3.20 13.66 5.07
N PRO A 19 -4.26 13.98 5.83
CA PRO A 19 -4.15 14.15 7.29
C PRO A 19 -3.55 12.93 8.02
N HIS A 20 -3.97 11.71 7.68
CA HIS A 20 -3.41 10.53 8.34
C HIS A 20 -1.98 10.19 7.88
N PHE A 21 -1.50 10.64 6.70
CA PHE A 21 -0.08 10.51 6.32
C PHE A 21 0.75 11.51 7.12
N ASP A 22 0.29 12.76 7.18
CA ASP A 22 0.99 13.84 7.87
C ASP A 22 1.11 13.52 9.38
N SER A 23 0.05 12.99 10.02
CA SER A 23 0.10 12.56 11.42
C SER A 23 1.11 11.43 11.66
N LYS A 24 1.28 10.51 10.71
CA LYS A 24 2.33 9.47 10.81
C LYS A 24 3.72 10.05 10.65
N PHE A 25 3.89 11.03 9.77
CA PHE A 25 5.17 11.73 9.62
C PHE A 25 5.56 12.50 10.90
N GLU A 26 4.60 13.11 11.60
CA GLU A 26 4.86 13.70 12.91
C GLU A 26 5.43 12.68 13.90
N VAL A 27 4.91 11.44 13.92
CA VAL A 27 5.47 10.36 14.76
C VAL A 27 6.88 9.96 14.30
N GLU A 28 7.15 9.94 12.98
CA GLU A 28 8.51 9.71 12.46
C GLU A 28 9.48 10.76 12.98
N GLN A 29 9.08 12.03 12.96
CA GLN A 29 9.89 13.13 13.49
C GLN A 29 10.12 13.02 15.01
N MET A 30 9.09 12.63 15.77
CA MET A 30 9.21 12.37 17.21
C MET A 30 10.21 11.25 17.49
N LEU A 31 10.15 10.15 16.73
CA LEU A 31 11.09 9.03 16.87
C LEU A 31 12.52 9.44 16.54
N ALA A 32 12.71 10.23 15.47
CA ALA A 32 14.03 10.74 15.09
C ALA A 32 14.67 11.65 16.17
N ALA A 33 13.87 12.26 17.03
CA ALA A 33 14.33 13.07 18.17
C ALA A 33 14.67 12.22 19.41
N THR A 34 14.53 10.90 19.35
CA THR A 34 14.86 9.98 20.46
C THR A 34 16.15 9.22 20.18
N GLU A 35 16.72 8.62 21.23
CA GLU A 35 17.86 7.68 21.12
C GLU A 35 17.41 6.23 20.92
N ILE A 36 16.10 5.97 20.69
CA ILE A 36 15.57 4.63 20.46
C ILE A 36 16.03 4.12 19.09
N PRO A 37 16.82 3.03 19.03
CA PRO A 37 17.18 2.41 17.76
C PRO A 37 15.91 2.00 17.01
N HIS A 38 15.67 2.55 15.81
CA HIS A 38 14.44 2.29 15.08
C HIS A 38 14.64 2.22 13.58
N THR A 39 13.69 1.56 12.91
CA THR A 39 13.50 1.60 11.46
C THR A 39 12.05 1.98 11.18
N ILE A 40 11.85 2.84 10.19
CA ILE A 40 10.53 3.25 9.71
C ILE A 40 10.21 2.46 8.45
N VAL A 41 9.05 1.83 8.40
CA VAL A 41 8.50 1.22 7.19
C VAL A 41 7.30 2.02 6.72
N GLY A 42 7.25 2.37 5.43
CA GLY A 42 6.17 3.12 4.79
C GLY A 42 5.37 2.21 3.84
N PRO A 43 4.34 1.48 4.31
CA PRO A 43 3.46 0.71 3.43
C PRO A 43 2.72 1.59 2.43
N ALA A 44 2.65 1.16 1.15
CA ALA A 44 1.70 1.68 0.18
C ALA A 44 0.28 1.16 0.47
N TYR A 45 -0.67 1.43 -0.41
CA TYR A 45 -2.06 0.98 -0.30
C TYR A 45 -2.14 -0.56 -0.20
N PHE A 46 -2.94 -1.12 0.70
CA PHE A 46 -3.01 -2.56 0.87
C PHE A 46 -3.95 -3.21 -0.15
N PHE A 47 -3.56 -4.36 -0.73
CA PHE A 47 -4.45 -5.19 -1.54
C PHE A 47 -5.76 -5.52 -0.82
N ASP A 48 -5.67 -5.81 0.46
CA ASP A 48 -6.79 -6.22 1.31
C ASP A 48 -7.88 -5.15 1.48
N ASN A 49 -7.62 -3.89 1.14
CA ASN A 49 -8.63 -2.83 1.16
C ASN A 49 -9.78 -3.12 0.19
N LEU A 50 -9.53 -3.89 -0.88
CA LEU A 50 -10.55 -4.32 -1.82
C LEU A 50 -11.60 -5.25 -1.21
N LEU A 51 -11.25 -5.98 -0.14
CA LEU A 51 -12.19 -6.91 0.52
C LEU A 51 -13.37 -6.17 1.18
N GLY A 52 -13.22 -4.87 1.49
CA GLY A 52 -14.32 -4.04 1.97
C GLY A 52 -15.41 -3.80 0.93
N GLY A 53 -15.14 -4.04 -0.36
CA GLY A 53 -16.07 -3.91 -1.48
C GLY A 53 -16.53 -5.26 -2.08
N ALA A 54 -16.48 -6.36 -1.33
CA ALA A 54 -16.75 -7.71 -1.84
C ALA A 54 -18.11 -7.85 -2.55
N ASP A 55 -19.16 -7.19 -2.04
CA ASP A 55 -20.51 -7.23 -2.66
C ASP A 55 -20.52 -6.56 -4.04
N ALA A 56 -19.81 -5.43 -4.19
CA ALA A 56 -19.68 -4.75 -5.47
C ALA A 56 -18.88 -5.59 -6.47
N LEU A 57 -17.80 -6.22 -6.03
CA LEU A 57 -17.01 -7.14 -6.84
C LEU A 57 -17.84 -8.34 -7.31
N ALA A 58 -18.67 -8.90 -6.44
CA ALA A 58 -19.59 -9.98 -6.79
C ALA A 58 -20.66 -9.53 -7.81
N ALA A 59 -21.03 -8.24 -7.79
CA ALA A 59 -21.91 -7.62 -8.77
C ALA A 59 -21.20 -7.22 -10.08
N GLY A 60 -19.91 -7.52 -10.22
CA GLY A 60 -19.12 -7.22 -11.41
C GLY A 60 -18.57 -5.79 -11.48
N VAL A 61 -18.53 -5.09 -10.35
CA VAL A 61 -18.09 -3.69 -10.28
C VAL A 61 -16.97 -3.52 -9.26
N MET A 62 -15.90 -2.81 -9.62
CA MET A 62 -14.86 -2.37 -8.73
C MET A 62 -14.84 -0.83 -8.68
N PRO A 63 -15.56 -0.21 -7.70
CA PRO A 63 -15.57 1.23 -7.57
C PRO A 63 -14.22 1.72 -7.01
N ILE A 64 -13.68 2.80 -7.61
CA ILE A 64 -12.45 3.41 -7.15
C ILE A 64 -12.44 4.91 -7.43
N ALA A 65 -12.00 5.71 -6.45
CA ALA A 65 -11.99 7.16 -6.54
C ALA A 65 -10.67 7.70 -7.14
N MET A 66 -10.23 7.12 -8.25
CA MET A 66 -9.06 7.57 -9.01
C MET A 66 -9.18 7.15 -10.48
N PRO A 67 -8.36 7.70 -11.40
CA PRO A 67 -8.35 7.28 -12.81
C PRO A 67 -8.09 5.78 -12.95
N ALA A 68 -8.89 5.11 -13.83
CA ALA A 68 -8.84 3.66 -13.98
C ALA A 68 -7.56 3.16 -14.68
N ASP A 69 -6.91 4.03 -15.44
CA ASP A 69 -5.69 3.78 -16.20
C ASP A 69 -4.40 4.16 -15.45
N LYS A 70 -4.52 4.74 -14.24
CA LYS A 70 -3.36 5.14 -13.45
C LYS A 70 -2.87 4.01 -12.55
N PRO A 71 -1.57 3.62 -12.61
CA PRO A 71 -1.02 2.61 -11.71
C PRO A 71 -1.16 3.00 -10.24
N LEU A 72 -1.59 2.05 -9.41
CA LEU A 72 -1.67 2.19 -7.97
C LEU A 72 -0.65 1.24 -7.32
N GLN A 73 0.38 1.81 -6.70
CA GLN A 73 1.32 1.00 -5.91
C GLN A 73 0.63 0.45 -4.68
N GLN A 74 0.74 -0.85 -4.49
CA GLN A 74 0.05 -1.58 -3.44
C GLN A 74 0.97 -2.59 -2.75
N LEU A 75 0.61 -2.98 -1.53
CA LEU A 75 1.38 -3.88 -0.68
C LEU A 75 0.53 -5.04 -0.18
N SER A 76 1.09 -6.26 -0.24
CA SER A 76 0.58 -7.42 0.49
C SER A 76 0.88 -7.29 1.98
N ARG A 77 -0.11 -7.52 2.86
CA ARG A 77 0.13 -7.59 4.31
C ARG A 77 1.09 -8.73 4.68
N ARG A 78 1.10 -9.82 3.89
CA ARG A 78 2.06 -10.91 4.04
C ARG A 78 3.49 -10.42 3.84
N ASP A 79 3.73 -9.61 2.81
CA ASP A 79 5.05 -9.12 2.47
C ASP A 79 5.54 -8.10 3.50
N LEU A 80 4.65 -7.24 4.02
CA LEU A 80 4.95 -6.38 5.17
C LEU A 80 5.44 -7.22 6.36
N GLY A 81 4.69 -8.27 6.72
CA GLY A 81 5.06 -9.14 7.85
C GLY A 81 6.42 -9.81 7.66
N ARG A 82 6.72 -10.31 6.45
CA ARG A 82 8.01 -10.94 6.13
C ARG A 82 9.16 -9.94 6.17
N LEU A 83 8.97 -8.75 5.61
CA LEU A 83 9.99 -7.71 5.70
C LEU A 83 10.26 -7.32 7.16
N VAL A 84 9.23 -7.07 7.95
CA VAL A 84 9.39 -6.72 9.36
C VAL A 84 10.13 -7.81 10.13
N ALA A 85 9.86 -9.09 9.84
CA ALA A 85 10.63 -10.20 10.40
C ALA A 85 12.11 -10.15 10.00
N THR A 86 12.42 -9.82 8.75
CA THR A 86 13.81 -9.62 8.27
C THR A 86 14.50 -8.48 9.01
N LEU A 87 13.80 -7.35 9.23
CA LEU A 87 14.35 -6.21 9.98
C LEU A 87 14.69 -6.59 11.44
N PHE A 88 13.82 -7.34 12.10
CA PHE A 88 14.09 -7.81 13.46
C PHE A 88 15.20 -8.87 13.54
N ALA A 89 15.42 -9.63 12.47
CA ALA A 89 16.51 -10.61 12.43
C ALA A 89 17.91 -9.96 12.32
N ALA A 90 17.99 -8.73 11.77
CA ALA A 90 19.26 -8.03 11.57
C ALA A 90 19.12 -6.51 11.86
N PRO A 91 18.77 -6.12 13.12
CA PRO A 91 18.46 -4.72 13.44
C PRO A 91 19.62 -3.77 13.15
N ASP A 92 20.87 -4.17 13.42
CA ASP A 92 22.07 -3.31 13.23
C ASP A 92 22.26 -2.90 11.76
N VAL A 93 21.74 -3.69 10.81
CA VAL A 93 21.83 -3.39 9.36
C VAL A 93 20.79 -2.34 8.96
N HIS A 94 19.69 -2.22 9.69
CA HIS A 94 18.51 -1.48 9.26
C HIS A 94 18.19 -0.26 10.15
N VAL A 95 18.81 -0.14 11.31
CA VAL A 95 18.60 0.99 12.22
C VAL A 95 18.84 2.33 11.52
N GLY A 96 17.96 3.30 11.79
CA GLY A 96 18.02 4.65 11.22
C GLY A 96 17.52 4.77 9.78
N GLN A 97 16.99 3.69 9.20
CA GLN A 97 16.46 3.71 7.83
C GLN A 97 14.97 3.96 7.78
N ARG A 98 14.53 4.64 6.70
CA ARG A 98 13.16 4.71 6.23
C ARG A 98 13.03 3.90 4.94
N ILE A 99 12.06 3.00 4.87
CA ILE A 99 11.90 2.06 3.75
C ILE A 99 10.44 2.08 3.32
N ASP A 100 10.15 2.69 2.16
CA ASP A 100 8.82 2.62 1.55
C ASP A 100 8.61 1.30 0.84
N LEU A 101 7.40 0.75 0.94
CA LEU A 101 7.07 -0.62 0.58
C LEU A 101 5.91 -0.70 -0.41
N ALA A 102 6.13 -1.41 -1.51
CA ALA A 102 5.09 -1.84 -2.43
C ALA A 102 5.42 -3.23 -2.99
N SER A 103 4.40 -4.07 -3.15
CA SER A 103 4.54 -5.40 -3.75
C SER A 103 4.31 -5.37 -5.26
N ASP A 104 3.37 -4.55 -5.73
CA ASP A 104 2.95 -4.46 -7.13
C ASP A 104 2.32 -3.10 -7.43
N GLN A 105 2.08 -2.79 -8.72
CA GLN A 105 1.51 -1.51 -9.16
C GLN A 105 0.55 -1.65 -10.37
N PRO A 106 -0.47 -2.52 -10.31
CA PRO A 106 -1.45 -2.61 -11.39
C PRO A 106 -2.31 -1.34 -11.47
N THR A 107 -2.83 -1.06 -12.66
CA THR A 107 -3.91 -0.08 -12.82
C THR A 107 -5.23 -0.65 -12.30
N PRO A 108 -6.23 0.19 -11.92
CA PRO A 108 -7.56 -0.28 -11.60
C PRO A 108 -8.22 -1.15 -12.68
N GLU A 109 -8.01 -0.85 -13.96
CA GLU A 109 -8.47 -1.68 -15.08
C GLU A 109 -7.82 -3.07 -15.06
N GLU A 110 -6.51 -3.15 -14.85
CA GLU A 110 -5.80 -4.41 -14.72
C GLU A 110 -6.26 -5.20 -13.48
N MET A 111 -6.48 -4.52 -12.35
CA MET A 111 -7.03 -5.15 -11.15
C MET A 111 -8.41 -5.74 -11.40
N ALA A 112 -9.33 -4.98 -12.02
CA ALA A 112 -10.68 -5.44 -12.35
C ALA A 112 -10.64 -6.67 -13.26
N ARG A 113 -9.80 -6.65 -14.30
CA ARG A 113 -9.62 -7.81 -15.19
C ARG A 113 -9.09 -9.03 -14.43
N ILE A 114 -8.06 -8.87 -13.58
CA ILE A 114 -7.50 -9.97 -12.79
C ILE A 114 -8.55 -10.55 -11.83
N ILE A 115 -9.33 -9.70 -11.16
CA ILE A 115 -10.42 -10.12 -10.27
C ILE A 115 -11.48 -10.89 -11.06
N GLY A 116 -11.87 -10.39 -12.24
CA GLY A 116 -12.83 -11.05 -13.13
C GLY A 116 -12.36 -12.45 -13.55
N ASP A 117 -11.09 -12.60 -13.92
CA ASP A 117 -10.48 -13.90 -14.26
C ASP A 117 -10.53 -14.88 -13.07
N VAL A 118 -10.30 -14.38 -11.85
CA VAL A 118 -10.34 -15.21 -10.62
C VAL A 118 -11.76 -15.63 -10.26
N LEU A 119 -12.74 -14.72 -10.39
CA LEU A 119 -14.15 -14.97 -10.05
C LEU A 119 -14.93 -15.68 -11.16
N GLY A 120 -14.37 -15.77 -12.37
CA GLY A 120 -15.03 -16.35 -13.53
C GLY A 120 -16.19 -15.49 -14.05
N THR A 121 -16.13 -14.17 -13.88
CA THR A 121 -17.13 -13.20 -14.30
C THR A 121 -16.47 -11.95 -14.86
N THR A 122 -17.22 -11.07 -15.52
CA THR A 122 -16.71 -9.77 -15.92
C THR A 122 -16.75 -8.81 -14.73
N VAL A 123 -15.62 -8.17 -14.42
CA VAL A 123 -15.54 -7.08 -13.46
C VAL A 123 -15.00 -5.84 -14.15
N THR A 124 -15.64 -4.69 -13.94
CA THR A 124 -15.26 -3.41 -14.52
C THR A 124 -14.82 -2.43 -13.43
N ALA A 125 -13.72 -1.74 -13.65
CA ALA A 125 -13.31 -0.64 -12.79
C ALA A 125 -14.21 0.58 -13.06
N GLU A 126 -14.91 1.06 -12.03
CA GLU A 126 -15.74 2.27 -12.09
C GLU A 126 -15.06 3.40 -11.35
N SER A 127 -14.39 4.27 -12.12
CA SER A 127 -13.80 5.49 -11.59
C SER A 127 -14.87 6.49 -11.19
N TYR A 128 -14.69 7.13 -10.02
CA TYR A 128 -15.54 8.24 -9.61
C TYR A 128 -14.70 9.36 -8.98
N ASP A 129 -15.27 10.56 -8.96
CA ASP A 129 -14.62 11.75 -8.42
C ASP A 129 -14.43 11.60 -6.90
N PRO A 130 -13.19 11.78 -6.35
CA PRO A 130 -12.93 11.79 -4.92
C PRO A 130 -13.81 12.76 -4.12
N GLU A 131 -14.31 13.84 -4.72
CA GLU A 131 -15.23 14.79 -4.08
C GLU A 131 -16.56 14.13 -3.60
N ARG A 132 -16.90 12.95 -4.10
CA ARG A 132 -18.04 12.15 -3.65
C ARG A 132 -17.81 11.43 -2.33
N ILE A 133 -16.57 11.42 -1.83
CA ILE A 133 -16.20 10.78 -0.55
C ILE A 133 -16.52 11.74 0.59
N GLU A 134 -17.33 11.31 1.56
CA GLU A 134 -17.72 12.13 2.71
C GLU A 134 -16.54 12.43 3.64
N SER A 135 -15.68 11.45 3.88
CA SER A 135 -14.49 11.61 4.73
C SER A 135 -13.45 12.49 4.05
N GLU A 136 -13.16 13.64 4.65
CA GLU A 136 -12.14 14.58 4.16
C GLU A 136 -10.76 13.91 4.04
N ASP A 137 -10.39 13.12 5.02
CA ASP A 137 -9.12 12.38 5.04
C ASP A 137 -9.01 11.38 3.89
N MET A 138 -10.06 10.58 3.66
CA MET A 138 -10.08 9.61 2.55
C MET A 138 -10.15 10.32 1.19
N ARG A 139 -10.87 11.44 1.10
CA ARG A 139 -10.91 12.27 -0.10
C ARG A 139 -9.52 12.79 -0.44
N ALA A 140 -8.81 13.39 0.52
CA ALA A 140 -7.44 13.86 0.36
C ALA A 140 -6.50 12.72 -0.09
N MET A 141 -6.64 11.53 0.51
CA MET A 141 -5.85 10.35 0.11
C MET A 141 -6.10 9.96 -1.34
N PHE A 142 -7.35 9.82 -1.77
CA PHE A 142 -7.64 9.41 -3.15
C PHE A 142 -7.29 10.50 -4.16
N THR A 143 -7.42 11.77 -3.81
CA THR A 143 -6.90 12.89 -4.62
C THR A 143 -5.38 12.77 -4.78
N PHE A 144 -4.64 12.57 -3.68
CA PHE A 144 -3.19 12.35 -3.75
C PHE A 144 -2.83 11.13 -4.61
N LEU A 145 -3.53 10.01 -4.45
CA LEU A 145 -3.29 8.79 -5.24
C LEU A 145 -3.61 9.01 -6.73
N GLY A 146 -4.67 9.76 -7.04
CA GLY A 146 -5.06 10.11 -8.39
C GLY A 146 -4.11 11.10 -9.06
N ASP A 147 -3.58 12.09 -8.34
CA ASP A 147 -2.73 13.15 -8.91
C ASP A 147 -1.25 12.78 -8.93
N ARG A 148 -0.70 12.36 -7.79
CA ARG A 148 0.72 12.09 -7.58
C ARG A 148 1.00 10.59 -7.46
N GLY A 149 0.36 9.92 -6.51
CA GLY A 149 0.61 8.54 -6.15
C GLY A 149 1.87 8.36 -5.29
N TYR A 150 2.15 7.10 -4.94
CA TYR A 150 3.39 6.73 -4.26
C TYR A 150 4.56 6.65 -5.26
N GLU A 151 5.81 6.76 -4.76
CA GLU A 151 7.03 6.76 -5.56
C GLU A 151 8.03 5.69 -5.08
N VAL A 152 7.53 4.48 -4.79
CA VAL A 152 8.40 3.36 -4.38
C VAL A 152 9.13 2.82 -5.60
N ASP A 153 10.47 2.74 -5.54
CA ASP A 153 11.27 2.02 -6.53
C ASP A 153 11.15 0.50 -6.27
N ILE A 154 10.05 -0.09 -6.77
CA ILE A 154 9.72 -1.50 -6.58
C ILE A 154 10.85 -2.42 -7.04
N PRO A 155 11.47 -2.25 -8.24
CA PRO A 155 12.57 -3.09 -8.66
C PRO A 155 13.77 -3.08 -7.71
N THR A 156 14.14 -1.92 -7.20
CA THR A 156 15.25 -1.80 -6.24
C THR A 156 14.88 -2.38 -4.89
N LEU A 157 13.68 -2.13 -4.39
CA LEU A 157 13.16 -2.72 -3.16
C LEU A 157 13.18 -4.26 -3.21
N HIS A 158 12.67 -4.84 -4.29
CA HIS A 158 12.62 -6.30 -4.45
C HIS A 158 14.00 -6.93 -4.55
N ARG A 159 14.94 -6.29 -5.24
CA ARG A 159 16.35 -6.77 -5.27
C ARG A 159 17.02 -6.69 -3.91
N ARG A 160 16.69 -5.66 -3.11
CA ARG A 160 17.26 -5.47 -1.77
C ARG A 160 16.76 -6.51 -0.76
N PHE A 161 15.51 -6.95 -0.90
CA PHE A 161 14.86 -7.89 0.01
C PHE A 161 14.24 -9.08 -0.76
N PRO A 162 15.07 -9.91 -1.44
CA PRO A 162 14.58 -10.98 -2.30
C PRO A 162 13.85 -12.08 -1.50
N ASP A 163 14.25 -12.32 -0.26
CA ASP A 163 13.69 -13.37 0.60
C ASP A 163 12.27 -13.06 1.10
N VAL A 164 11.78 -11.83 0.93
CA VAL A 164 10.38 -11.47 1.17
C VAL A 164 9.46 -12.28 0.26
N GLY A 165 9.90 -12.57 -0.98
CA GLY A 165 9.10 -13.31 -1.95
C GLY A 165 7.82 -12.54 -2.30
N TRP A 166 8.03 -11.32 -2.80
CA TRP A 166 7.02 -10.31 -3.10
C TRP A 166 5.84 -10.86 -3.89
N GLN A 167 4.64 -10.63 -3.39
CA GLN A 167 3.39 -11.13 -3.96
C GLN A 167 2.86 -10.18 -5.02
N SER A 168 2.60 -10.67 -6.23
CA SER A 168 1.86 -9.88 -7.22
C SER A 168 0.38 -9.76 -6.82
N PHE A 169 -0.29 -8.72 -7.34
CA PHE A 169 -1.74 -8.56 -7.17
C PHE A 169 -2.52 -9.79 -7.67
N ALA A 170 -2.11 -10.37 -8.80
CA ALA A 170 -2.74 -11.56 -9.35
C ALA A 170 -2.66 -12.77 -8.40
N ASN A 171 -1.50 -12.99 -7.78
CA ASN A 171 -1.33 -14.08 -6.82
C ASN A 171 -2.16 -13.83 -5.55
N TRP A 172 -2.18 -12.60 -5.06
CA TRP A 172 -3.03 -12.22 -3.93
C TRP A 172 -4.51 -12.44 -4.23
N ALA A 173 -4.99 -11.96 -5.38
CA ALA A 173 -6.39 -12.10 -5.78
C ALA A 173 -6.81 -13.59 -5.87
N ALA A 174 -5.93 -14.45 -6.45
CA ALA A 174 -6.18 -15.87 -6.54
C ALA A 174 -6.26 -16.57 -5.16
N GLU A 175 -5.52 -16.09 -4.16
CA GLU A 175 -5.55 -16.62 -2.80
C GLU A 175 -6.73 -16.06 -1.98
N ALA A 176 -7.04 -14.78 -2.12
CA ALA A 176 -8.00 -14.07 -1.27
C ALA A 176 -9.45 -14.22 -1.74
N LEU A 177 -9.70 -14.30 -3.07
CA LEU A 177 -11.05 -14.23 -3.64
C LEU A 177 -11.64 -15.59 -4.05
N ARG A 178 -10.87 -16.67 -4.05
CA ARG A 178 -11.37 -18.03 -4.35
C ARG A 178 -11.95 -18.79 -3.15
N ARG A 179 -12.17 -18.10 -2.03
CA ARG A 179 -12.69 -18.74 -0.79
C ARG A 179 -14.20 -18.79 -0.78
#